data_4de01f10d9b535e743ae5f78d2fac44e
#
_entry.id   4de01f10d9b535e743ae5f78d2fac44e
#
_cell.length_a   1.000
_cell.length_b   1.000
_cell.length_c   1.000
_cell.angle_alpha   90.00
_cell.angle_beta   90.00
_cell.angle_gamma   90.00
#
_symmetry.space_group_name_H-M   'P 1'
#
loop_
_entity.id
_entity.type
_entity.pdbx_description
1 polymer ?
#
loop_
_entity_poly.entity_id
_entity_poly.type
_entity_poly.pdbx_seq_one_letter_code
_entity_poly.pdbx_strand_id
1 'polypeptide(L)'
;MQQQAWADERNTSQLPVNEIIQGDCVEVLKTFPEKSVDLIFADPPYNLQLRNQLLRPNQTVVDGVDDEWDQFADVAEYDAFTRNWLSECRRVLKDDGTIWVIGSYHNIFRVGAIMMDLGYWILNDVIWHKTNPMPNFRGTRFQNATETLIWAKKSVEQTKYTFNYHAMKHLNDEKQMQNVWHIPLCTGPERIKLNGKKVHSTQKPEALLYRVILASSNPGDVVLDPFFGSGTTGAVAKKLKRNYIGIELEPAYIEIARKRIDTLPMTLLDETELVTPSKRTVPRVSFGQLIESHYITVGQKVYSKDRKVVATVKADSHLLWGNVTGSIHRIAALAQNKPAFNGWEYWYCDDQEGNFISIDALRERYRIEHNLE
;
A
#
# COMPACT_ATOMS: atom_id res chain seq x y z
N MET A 1 -37.05 -14.10 -14.11
CA MET A 1 -37.50 -14.69 -12.84
C MET A 1 -36.45 -15.59 -12.15
N GLN A 2 -35.19 -15.56 -12.56
CA GLN A 2 -34.08 -16.28 -11.85
C GLN A 2 -33.08 -15.35 -11.13
N GLN A 3 -33.20 -14.03 -11.26
CA GLN A 3 -32.30 -13.06 -10.62
C GLN A 3 -32.70 -12.67 -9.17
N GLN A 4 -33.88 -13.07 -8.71
CA GLN A 4 -34.36 -12.75 -7.36
C GLN A 4 -34.07 -13.82 -6.29
N ALA A 5 -33.52 -14.99 -6.68
CA ALA A 5 -33.34 -16.12 -5.76
C ALA A 5 -32.00 -16.10 -4.98
N TRP A 6 -31.10 -15.18 -5.25
CA TRP A 6 -29.76 -15.15 -4.61
C TRP A 6 -29.67 -14.26 -3.36
N ALA A 7 -30.69 -13.42 -3.11
CA ALA A 7 -30.69 -12.47 -2.02
C ALA A 7 -31.22 -13.01 -0.68
N ASP A 8 -31.95 -14.14 -0.67
CA ASP A 8 -32.78 -14.50 0.49
C ASP A 8 -32.24 -15.61 1.41
N GLU A 9 -31.06 -16.22 1.15
CA GLU A 9 -30.56 -17.31 2.01
C GLU A 9 -29.10 -17.17 2.51
N ARG A 10 -28.42 -16.08 2.29
CA ARG A 10 -27.12 -15.89 2.94
C ARG A 10 -27.31 -15.25 4.31
N ASN A 11 -26.88 -15.98 5.32
CA ASN A 11 -26.70 -15.47 6.68
C ASN A 11 -25.82 -14.19 6.61
N THR A 12 -26.44 -13.01 6.67
CA THR A 12 -25.82 -11.68 6.49
C THR A 12 -24.78 -11.30 7.55
N SER A 13 -24.37 -12.27 8.38
CA SER A 13 -23.42 -12.04 9.47
C SER A 13 -21.95 -12.33 9.10
N GLN A 14 -21.65 -12.87 7.94
CA GLN A 14 -20.27 -13.24 7.58
C GLN A 14 -19.87 -12.68 6.21
N LEU A 15 -18.73 -11.96 6.16
CA LEU A 15 -18.16 -11.46 4.92
C LEU A 15 -17.75 -12.61 3.98
N PRO A 16 -18.03 -12.50 2.68
CA PRO A 16 -17.61 -13.50 1.67
C PRO A 16 -16.14 -13.33 1.29
N VAL A 17 -15.24 -13.64 2.21
CA VAL A 17 -13.79 -13.48 1.98
C VAL A 17 -13.28 -14.48 0.93
N ASN A 18 -12.35 -14.03 0.11
CA ASN A 18 -11.75 -14.76 -1.02
C ASN A 18 -12.76 -15.13 -2.11
N GLU A 19 -13.82 -14.32 -2.26
CA GLU A 19 -14.83 -14.46 -3.29
C GLU A 19 -14.88 -13.26 -4.23
N ILE A 20 -15.39 -13.50 -5.44
CA ILE A 20 -15.73 -12.49 -6.43
C ILE A 20 -17.25 -12.52 -6.61
N ILE A 21 -17.90 -11.40 -6.29
CA ILE A 21 -19.35 -11.26 -6.30
C ILE A 21 -19.78 -10.54 -7.56
N GLN A 22 -20.71 -11.13 -8.29
CA GLN A 22 -21.31 -10.47 -9.44
C GLN A 22 -22.40 -9.52 -9.00
N GLY A 23 -22.31 -8.26 -9.40
CA GLY A 23 -23.37 -7.28 -9.16
C GLY A 23 -22.91 -5.85 -9.21
N ASP A 24 -23.85 -4.93 -9.09
CA ASP A 24 -23.60 -3.52 -8.87
C ASP A 24 -22.90 -3.32 -7.54
N CYS A 25 -21.83 -2.52 -7.52
CA CYS A 25 -21.00 -2.37 -6.33
C CYS A 25 -21.77 -1.76 -5.14
N VAL A 26 -22.67 -0.81 -5.38
CA VAL A 26 -23.48 -0.18 -4.32
C VAL A 26 -24.44 -1.19 -3.72
N GLU A 27 -25.15 -1.94 -4.55
CA GLU A 27 -26.13 -2.93 -4.08
C GLU A 27 -25.46 -4.09 -3.34
N VAL A 28 -24.32 -4.56 -3.81
CA VAL A 28 -23.55 -5.61 -3.13
C VAL A 28 -22.99 -5.08 -1.79
N LEU A 29 -22.38 -3.88 -1.77
CA LEU A 29 -21.84 -3.29 -0.55
C LEU A 29 -22.89 -3.11 0.55
N LYS A 30 -24.15 -2.77 0.22
CA LYS A 30 -25.25 -2.67 1.19
C LYS A 30 -25.48 -3.96 1.96
N THR A 31 -25.12 -5.12 1.40
CA THR A 31 -25.28 -6.42 2.07
C THR A 31 -24.16 -6.71 3.08
N PHE A 32 -23.06 -5.95 3.06
CA PHE A 32 -21.91 -6.18 3.94
C PHE A 32 -22.13 -5.52 5.30
N PRO A 33 -21.63 -6.16 6.38
CA PRO A 33 -21.61 -5.55 7.70
C PRO A 33 -20.83 -4.24 7.71
N GLU A 34 -21.24 -3.33 8.57
CA GLU A 34 -20.45 -2.13 8.86
C GLU A 34 -19.09 -2.52 9.50
N LYS A 35 -18.05 -1.71 9.26
CA LYS A 35 -16.74 -1.83 9.91
C LYS A 35 -16.14 -3.24 9.79
N SER A 36 -16.21 -3.80 8.59
CA SER A 36 -15.83 -5.20 8.33
C SER A 36 -14.59 -5.35 7.46
N VAL A 37 -14.16 -4.30 6.75
CA VAL A 37 -13.08 -4.31 5.76
C VAL A 37 -11.89 -3.49 6.25
N ASP A 38 -10.66 -4.01 6.08
CA ASP A 38 -9.43 -3.36 6.54
C ASP A 38 -8.89 -2.36 5.51
N LEU A 39 -8.91 -2.73 4.25
CA LEU A 39 -8.40 -1.94 3.14
C LEU A 39 -9.35 -1.96 1.96
N ILE A 40 -9.59 -0.81 1.35
CA ILE A 40 -10.29 -0.70 0.07
C ILE A 40 -9.34 -0.15 -0.97
N PHE A 41 -9.27 -0.79 -2.14
CA PHE A 41 -8.70 -0.23 -3.35
C PHE A 41 -9.79 -0.12 -4.40
N ALA A 42 -9.99 1.06 -4.98
CA ALA A 42 -11.03 1.32 -5.96
C ALA A 42 -10.43 1.93 -7.24
N ASP A 43 -10.75 1.33 -8.38
CA ASP A 43 -10.46 1.81 -9.73
C ASP A 43 -11.80 2.08 -10.47
N PRO A 44 -12.55 3.15 -10.07
CA PRO A 44 -13.88 3.40 -10.58
C PRO A 44 -13.86 3.81 -12.05
N PRO A 45 -15.01 3.80 -12.75
CA PRO A 45 -15.15 4.43 -14.07
C PRO A 45 -14.59 5.84 -14.09
N TYR A 46 -13.90 6.21 -15.19
CA TYR A 46 -13.23 7.52 -15.30
C TYR A 46 -14.09 8.57 -16.01
N ASN A 47 -15.23 8.17 -16.56
CA ASN A 47 -16.09 9.02 -17.39
C ASN A 47 -15.31 9.67 -18.53
N LEU A 48 -14.57 8.85 -19.29
CA LEU A 48 -13.62 9.34 -20.31
C LEU A 48 -14.31 10.07 -21.47
N GLN A 49 -15.61 9.82 -21.72
CA GLN A 49 -16.44 10.45 -22.76
C GLN A 49 -15.74 10.56 -24.13
N LEU A 50 -15.12 9.46 -24.56
CA LEU A 50 -14.44 9.41 -25.86
C LEU A 50 -15.49 9.47 -26.98
N ARG A 51 -15.82 10.68 -27.43
CA ARG A 51 -16.84 10.93 -28.47
C ARG A 51 -16.42 10.48 -29.88
N ASN A 52 -15.15 10.17 -30.12
CA ASN A 52 -14.61 9.80 -31.43
C ASN A 52 -13.56 8.70 -31.30
N GLN A 53 -13.53 7.82 -32.31
CA GLN A 53 -12.46 6.83 -32.44
C GLN A 53 -11.08 7.51 -32.45
N LEU A 54 -10.18 7.03 -31.61
CA LEU A 54 -8.78 7.46 -31.63
C LEU A 54 -8.03 6.67 -32.70
N LEU A 55 -7.44 7.37 -33.65
CA LEU A 55 -6.64 6.77 -34.72
C LEU A 55 -5.14 6.96 -34.43
N ARG A 56 -4.35 5.91 -34.67
CA ARG A 56 -2.89 6.00 -34.71
C ARG A 56 -2.44 6.76 -35.97
N PRO A 57 -1.17 7.21 -36.05
CA PRO A 57 -0.61 7.84 -37.24
C PRO A 57 -0.75 6.97 -38.51
N ASN A 58 -0.76 5.65 -38.40
CA ASN A 58 -0.97 4.68 -39.45
C ASN A 58 -2.45 4.39 -39.74
N GLN A 59 -3.38 5.23 -39.25
CA GLN A 59 -4.83 5.14 -39.39
C GLN A 59 -5.49 3.88 -38.78
N THR A 60 -4.76 3.08 -38.00
CA THR A 60 -5.40 2.00 -37.26
C THR A 60 -6.10 2.55 -36.03
N VAL A 61 -7.27 1.98 -35.71
CA VAL A 61 -8.05 2.36 -34.52
C VAL A 61 -7.26 2.02 -33.25
N VAL A 62 -7.18 2.97 -32.32
CA VAL A 62 -6.73 2.69 -30.97
C VAL A 62 -7.87 1.99 -30.24
N ASP A 63 -7.60 0.82 -29.71
CA ASP A 63 -8.48 0.13 -28.79
C ASP A 63 -8.55 0.97 -27.49
N GLY A 64 -9.51 1.89 -27.45
CA GLY A 64 -9.74 2.82 -26.33
C GLY A 64 -10.80 2.27 -25.41
N VAL A 65 -11.01 2.93 -24.27
CA VAL A 65 -12.13 2.63 -23.37
C VAL A 65 -13.37 3.31 -23.95
N ASP A 66 -14.23 2.55 -24.59
CA ASP A 66 -15.56 2.95 -25.06
C ASP A 66 -16.67 2.04 -24.50
N ASP A 67 -16.34 1.36 -23.40
CA ASP A 67 -17.23 0.44 -22.72
C ASP A 67 -18.43 1.18 -22.09
N GLU A 68 -19.63 0.57 -22.10
CA GLU A 68 -20.87 1.19 -21.62
C GLU A 68 -20.80 1.56 -20.13
N TRP A 69 -20.04 0.82 -19.32
CA TRP A 69 -19.87 1.09 -17.90
C TRP A 69 -19.09 2.40 -17.58
N ASP A 70 -18.39 2.99 -18.55
CA ASP A 70 -17.67 4.27 -18.40
C ASP A 70 -18.44 5.47 -18.99
N GLN A 71 -19.74 5.32 -19.25
CA GLN A 71 -20.59 6.36 -19.86
C GLN A 71 -21.63 6.86 -18.87
N PHE A 72 -21.62 8.16 -18.61
CA PHE A 72 -22.62 8.87 -17.80
C PHE A 72 -23.25 9.99 -18.63
N ALA A 73 -24.53 10.24 -18.43
CA ALA A 73 -25.26 11.25 -19.19
C ALA A 73 -24.70 12.65 -18.93
N ASP A 74 -24.34 12.93 -17.70
CA ASP A 74 -23.72 14.20 -17.30
C ASP A 74 -22.82 14.05 -16.05
N VAL A 75 -22.24 15.16 -15.63
CA VAL A 75 -21.36 15.21 -14.47
C VAL A 75 -22.11 15.01 -13.16
N ALA A 76 -23.39 15.39 -13.09
CA ALA A 76 -24.19 15.24 -11.88
C ALA A 76 -24.52 13.76 -11.60
N GLU A 77 -24.81 13.00 -12.66
CA GLU A 77 -24.99 11.55 -12.59
C GLU A 77 -23.69 10.86 -12.11
N TYR A 78 -22.55 11.25 -12.67
CA TYR A 78 -21.24 10.75 -12.23
C TYR A 78 -20.97 11.06 -10.77
N ASP A 79 -21.30 12.25 -10.30
CA ASP A 79 -21.12 12.64 -8.90
C ASP A 79 -22.05 11.86 -7.97
N ALA A 80 -23.31 11.64 -8.37
CA ALA A 80 -24.26 10.83 -7.60
C ALA A 80 -23.77 9.38 -7.49
N PHE A 81 -23.33 8.79 -8.58
CA PHE A 81 -22.70 7.46 -8.58
C PHE A 81 -21.50 7.42 -7.63
N THR A 82 -20.57 8.38 -7.79
CA THR A 82 -19.35 8.46 -6.98
C THR A 82 -19.67 8.60 -5.50
N ARG A 83 -20.63 9.44 -5.13
CA ARG A 83 -21.08 9.64 -3.75
C ARG A 83 -21.68 8.36 -3.16
N ASN A 84 -22.45 7.63 -3.93
CA ASN A 84 -23.12 6.41 -3.49
C ASN A 84 -22.13 5.32 -3.11
N TRP A 85 -21.23 4.95 -4.04
CA TRP A 85 -20.28 3.88 -3.73
C TRP A 85 -19.25 4.29 -2.68
N LEU A 86 -18.80 5.55 -2.63
CA LEU A 86 -17.91 6.03 -1.58
C LEU A 86 -18.59 6.01 -0.21
N SER A 87 -19.89 6.33 -0.12
CA SER A 87 -20.64 6.27 1.13
C SER A 87 -20.70 4.85 1.68
N GLU A 88 -20.97 3.86 0.82
CA GLU A 88 -21.00 2.46 1.21
C GLU A 88 -19.59 1.94 1.56
N CYS A 89 -18.56 2.32 0.80
CA CYS A 89 -17.17 2.02 1.14
C CYS A 89 -16.81 2.56 2.53
N ARG A 90 -17.22 3.79 2.84
CA ARG A 90 -16.99 4.39 4.16
C ARG A 90 -17.70 3.64 5.28
N ARG A 91 -18.91 3.14 5.05
CA ARG A 91 -19.69 2.37 6.01
C ARG A 91 -19.01 1.04 6.35
N VAL A 92 -18.61 0.28 5.34
CA VAL A 92 -17.99 -1.05 5.51
C VAL A 92 -16.54 -0.99 5.99
N LEU A 93 -15.84 0.13 5.80
CA LEU A 93 -14.45 0.31 6.24
C LEU A 93 -14.40 0.31 7.78
N LYS A 94 -13.46 -0.45 8.36
CA LYS A 94 -13.17 -0.47 9.80
C LYS A 94 -12.74 0.91 10.31
N ASP A 95 -12.79 1.10 11.63
CA ASP A 95 -12.42 2.39 12.24
C ASP A 95 -10.90 2.69 12.13
N ASP A 96 -10.08 1.70 11.86
CA ASP A 96 -8.65 1.80 11.57
C ASP A 96 -8.29 1.47 10.10
N GLY A 97 -9.30 1.20 9.28
CA GLY A 97 -9.15 0.90 7.85
C GLY A 97 -8.83 2.13 7.00
N THR A 98 -8.33 1.91 5.80
CA THR A 98 -8.01 2.96 4.82
C THR A 98 -8.52 2.62 3.42
N ILE A 99 -8.67 3.64 2.60
CA ILE A 99 -9.11 3.52 1.21
C ILE A 99 -8.10 4.17 0.27
N TRP A 100 -7.87 3.52 -0.86
CA TRP A 100 -7.17 4.07 -2.01
C TRP A 100 -8.12 4.17 -3.20
N VAL A 101 -8.15 5.32 -3.83
CA VAL A 101 -8.91 5.52 -5.07
C VAL A 101 -7.97 6.02 -6.15
N ILE A 102 -7.89 5.31 -7.27
CA ILE A 102 -7.10 5.72 -8.42
C ILE A 102 -7.97 6.41 -9.46
N GLY A 103 -7.41 7.38 -10.15
CA GLY A 103 -8.07 8.05 -11.25
C GLY A 103 -7.12 8.88 -12.11
N SER A 104 -7.65 9.32 -13.23
CA SER A 104 -6.98 10.25 -14.14
C SER A 104 -7.46 11.69 -13.91
N TYR A 105 -6.88 12.64 -14.64
CA TYR A 105 -7.34 14.05 -14.59
C TYR A 105 -8.81 14.25 -14.97
N HIS A 106 -9.48 13.26 -15.57
CA HIS A 106 -10.90 13.34 -15.92
C HIS A 106 -11.80 13.28 -14.68
N ASN A 107 -11.43 12.48 -13.68
CA ASN A 107 -12.30 12.16 -12.55
C ASN A 107 -11.72 12.45 -11.19
N ILE A 108 -10.39 12.33 -11.01
CA ILE A 108 -9.77 12.28 -9.68
C ILE A 108 -10.02 13.52 -8.81
N PHE A 109 -10.11 14.70 -9.42
CA PHE A 109 -10.39 15.94 -8.69
C PHE A 109 -11.82 15.96 -8.13
N ARG A 110 -12.80 15.44 -8.87
CA ARG A 110 -14.17 15.31 -8.38
C ARG A 110 -14.29 14.23 -7.32
N VAL A 111 -13.68 13.08 -7.55
CA VAL A 111 -13.60 12.00 -6.56
C VAL A 111 -13.00 12.51 -5.24
N GLY A 112 -11.89 13.23 -5.29
CA GLY A 112 -11.22 13.81 -4.12
C GLY A 112 -12.11 14.81 -3.38
N ALA A 113 -12.84 15.68 -4.09
CA ALA A 113 -13.78 16.61 -3.48
C ALA A 113 -14.94 15.86 -2.79
N ILE A 114 -15.52 14.86 -3.45
CA ILE A 114 -16.60 14.05 -2.87
C ILE A 114 -16.12 13.25 -1.65
N MET A 115 -14.90 12.72 -1.67
CA MET A 115 -14.31 12.06 -0.51
C MET A 115 -14.23 13.01 0.69
N MET A 116 -13.74 14.23 0.49
CA MET A 116 -13.69 15.25 1.56
C MET A 116 -15.09 15.63 2.06
N ASP A 117 -16.08 15.82 1.18
CA ASP A 117 -17.45 16.10 1.52
C ASP A 117 -18.08 14.98 2.38
N LEU A 118 -17.74 13.72 2.11
CA LEU A 118 -18.18 12.55 2.86
C LEU A 118 -17.43 12.37 4.19
N GLY A 119 -16.45 13.23 4.50
CA GLY A 119 -15.69 13.21 5.74
C GLY A 119 -14.50 12.26 5.77
N TYR A 120 -14.05 11.76 4.62
CA TYR A 120 -12.74 11.11 4.54
C TYR A 120 -11.62 12.12 4.80
N TRP A 121 -10.56 11.65 5.45
CA TRP A 121 -9.35 12.46 5.65
C TRP A 121 -8.22 11.96 4.75
N ILE A 122 -7.83 12.78 3.77
CA ILE A 122 -6.77 12.42 2.82
C ILE A 122 -5.43 12.40 3.57
N LEU A 123 -4.70 11.29 3.44
CA LEU A 123 -3.36 11.09 4.00
C LEU A 123 -2.28 11.50 3.00
N ASN A 124 -2.42 11.05 1.75
CA ASN A 124 -1.54 11.41 0.64
C ASN A 124 -2.30 11.41 -0.69
N ASP A 125 -1.82 12.22 -1.60
CA ASP A 125 -1.88 11.98 -3.04
C ASP A 125 -0.63 11.22 -3.46
N VAL A 126 -0.78 10.18 -4.26
CA VAL A 126 0.34 9.43 -4.83
C VAL A 126 0.25 9.50 -6.34
N ILE A 127 1.34 9.92 -6.97
CA ILE A 127 1.42 10.04 -8.42
C ILE A 127 2.05 8.77 -8.99
N TRP A 128 1.27 7.98 -9.70
CA TRP A 128 1.80 6.92 -10.52
C TRP A 128 2.31 7.52 -11.84
N HIS A 129 3.63 7.62 -11.97
CA HIS A 129 4.31 7.99 -13.21
C HIS A 129 4.54 6.74 -14.07
N LYS A 130 3.85 6.68 -15.20
CA LYS A 130 3.96 5.60 -16.19
C LYS A 130 5.28 5.75 -16.94
N THR A 131 6.18 4.78 -16.82
CA THR A 131 7.49 4.87 -17.50
C THR A 131 7.40 4.65 -19.01
N ASN A 132 6.27 4.08 -19.49
CA ASN A 132 5.98 3.80 -20.90
C ASN A 132 4.57 4.32 -21.31
N PRO A 133 4.28 5.63 -21.12
CA PRO A 133 2.93 6.16 -21.36
C PRO A 133 2.57 6.13 -22.84
N MET A 134 1.26 6.02 -23.13
CA MET A 134 0.75 6.10 -24.49
C MET A 134 1.01 7.49 -25.09
N PRO A 135 1.49 7.61 -26.32
CA PRO A 135 1.68 8.90 -26.97
C PRO A 135 0.36 9.67 -27.14
N ASN A 136 0.42 11.00 -27.12
CA ASN A 136 -0.68 11.80 -27.63
C ASN A 136 -0.59 11.86 -29.16
N PHE A 137 -1.33 11.00 -29.83
CA PHE A 137 -1.25 10.85 -31.30
C PHE A 137 -1.62 12.09 -32.08
N ARG A 138 -2.43 13.00 -31.51
CA ARG A 138 -2.83 14.27 -32.17
C ARG A 138 -1.84 15.41 -31.92
N GLY A 139 -0.92 15.27 -30.96
CA GLY A 139 0.04 16.31 -30.62
C GLY A 139 -0.57 17.64 -30.14
N THR A 140 -1.83 17.61 -29.66
CA THR A 140 -2.59 18.82 -29.28
C THR A 140 -2.51 19.15 -27.77
N ARG A 141 -1.90 18.27 -26.98
CA ARG A 141 -1.71 18.42 -25.54
C ARG A 141 -0.54 17.56 -25.07
N PHE A 142 -0.14 17.72 -23.83
CA PHE A 142 0.91 16.90 -23.23
C PHE A 142 0.53 15.40 -23.24
N GLN A 143 1.53 14.55 -23.31
CA GLN A 143 1.38 13.10 -23.13
C GLN A 143 0.92 12.81 -21.69
N ASN A 144 -0.14 12.01 -21.56
CA ASN A 144 -0.69 11.67 -20.24
C ASN A 144 0.15 10.55 -19.57
N ALA A 145 1.21 10.96 -18.87
CA ALA A 145 2.16 10.06 -18.26
C ALA A 145 1.82 9.73 -16.79
N THR A 146 0.76 10.29 -16.21
CA THR A 146 0.45 10.11 -14.79
C THR A 146 -0.99 9.71 -14.54
N GLU A 147 -1.20 8.98 -13.46
CA GLU A 147 -2.48 8.83 -12.75
C GLU A 147 -2.26 9.14 -11.28
N THR A 148 -3.30 9.58 -10.61
CA THR A 148 -3.25 9.93 -9.18
C THR A 148 -4.01 8.90 -8.36
N LEU A 149 -3.41 8.47 -7.26
CA LEU A 149 -4.07 7.68 -6.23
C LEU A 149 -4.29 8.58 -5.01
N ILE A 150 -5.53 8.65 -4.53
CA ILE A 150 -5.85 9.31 -3.26
C ILE A 150 -5.86 8.24 -2.17
N TRP A 151 -5.00 8.38 -1.16
CA TRP A 151 -5.01 7.56 0.03
C TRP A 151 -5.65 8.32 1.18
N ALA A 152 -6.68 7.71 1.77
CA ALA A 152 -7.45 8.36 2.83
C ALA A 152 -7.81 7.39 3.96
N LYS A 153 -7.94 7.95 5.15
CA LYS A 153 -8.57 7.29 6.30
C LYS A 153 -10.04 7.69 6.41
N LYS A 154 -10.82 6.95 7.18
CA LYS A 154 -12.27 7.06 7.27
C LYS A 154 -12.75 8.43 7.78
N SER A 155 -12.02 9.06 8.72
CA SER A 155 -12.35 10.37 9.26
C SER A 155 -11.15 11.07 9.88
N VAL A 156 -11.28 12.35 10.20
CA VAL A 156 -10.22 13.13 10.89
C VAL A 156 -9.93 12.59 12.30
N GLU A 157 -10.94 12.07 13.00
CA GLU A 157 -10.84 11.53 14.35
C GLU A 157 -10.10 10.18 14.40
N GLN A 158 -10.00 9.49 13.28
CA GLN A 158 -9.28 8.22 13.22
C GLN A 158 -7.80 8.43 13.55
N THR A 159 -7.35 7.85 14.66
CA THR A 159 -5.96 8.00 15.17
C THR A 159 -5.05 6.86 14.75
N LYS A 160 -5.62 5.70 14.37
CA LYS A 160 -4.87 4.50 13.99
C LYS A 160 -5.18 4.12 12.55
N TYR A 161 -4.17 3.68 11.83
CA TYR A 161 -4.26 3.03 10.53
C TYR A 161 -2.96 2.28 10.26
N THR A 162 -3.01 1.29 9.40
CA THR A 162 -1.82 0.53 9.01
C THR A 162 -0.98 1.33 8.01
N PHE A 163 0.32 1.48 8.31
CA PHE A 163 1.33 1.90 7.35
C PHE A 163 2.64 1.14 7.59
N ASN A 164 2.95 0.22 6.71
CA ASN A 164 4.11 -0.66 6.81
C ASN A 164 5.39 0.05 6.34
N TYR A 165 5.84 1.01 7.14
CA TYR A 165 6.96 1.90 6.83
C TYR A 165 8.26 1.15 6.50
N HIS A 166 8.62 0.12 7.27
CA HIS A 166 9.87 -0.64 7.04
C HIS A 166 9.77 -1.52 5.79
N ALA A 167 8.64 -2.18 5.55
CA ALA A 167 8.41 -2.91 4.31
C ALA A 167 8.51 -1.99 3.08
N MET A 168 7.97 -0.78 3.17
CA MET A 168 8.08 0.21 2.09
C MET A 168 9.50 0.75 1.92
N LYS A 169 10.29 0.89 2.99
CA LYS A 169 11.72 1.22 2.90
C LYS A 169 12.52 0.11 2.24
N HIS A 170 12.28 -1.14 2.66
CA HIS A 170 12.94 -2.30 2.07
C HIS A 170 12.69 -2.37 0.56
N LEU A 171 11.45 -2.13 0.13
CA LEU A 171 11.08 -2.06 -1.29
C LEU A 171 11.76 -0.88 -2.05
N ASN A 172 12.34 0.08 -1.35
CA ASN A 172 12.95 1.29 -1.90
C ASN A 172 14.43 1.46 -1.45
N ASP A 173 15.23 0.41 -1.53
CA ASP A 173 16.65 0.41 -1.19
C ASP A 173 16.95 1.04 0.19
N GLU A 174 16.18 0.68 1.18
CA GLU A 174 16.26 1.20 2.56
C GLU A 174 16.07 2.72 2.71
N LYS A 175 15.52 3.38 1.68
CA LYS A 175 15.14 4.80 1.71
C LYS A 175 13.64 4.95 1.91
N GLN A 176 13.22 6.04 2.53
CA GLN A 176 11.81 6.37 2.65
C GLN A 176 11.17 6.46 1.25
N MET A 177 10.07 5.72 1.05
CA MET A 177 9.30 5.76 -0.19
C MET A 177 8.65 7.14 -0.35
N GLN A 178 8.81 7.72 -1.53
CA GLN A 178 8.16 8.97 -1.93
C GLN A 178 6.77 8.69 -2.51
N ASN A 179 5.96 9.73 -2.61
CA ASN A 179 4.63 9.67 -3.21
C ASN A 179 4.61 9.76 -4.75
N VAL A 180 5.77 9.63 -5.40
CA VAL A 180 5.89 9.52 -6.86
C VAL A 180 6.44 8.14 -7.19
N TRP A 181 5.62 7.32 -7.85
CA TRP A 181 5.94 5.93 -8.17
C TRP A 181 6.16 5.74 -9.65
N HIS A 182 7.36 5.33 -10.03
CA HIS A 182 7.73 5.03 -11.43
C HIS A 182 7.44 3.56 -11.71
N ILE A 183 6.31 3.27 -12.35
CA ILE A 183 5.86 1.91 -12.66
C ILE A 183 5.36 1.88 -14.11
N PRO A 184 5.78 0.90 -14.93
CA PRO A 184 5.27 0.79 -16.29
C PRO A 184 3.79 0.43 -16.30
N LEU A 185 3.11 0.78 -17.40
CA LEU A 185 1.79 0.23 -17.72
C LEU A 185 1.89 -1.30 -17.79
N CYS A 186 0.80 -1.97 -17.44
CA CYS A 186 0.69 -3.42 -17.60
C CYS A 186 0.86 -3.81 -19.08
N THR A 187 1.94 -4.53 -19.39
CA THR A 187 2.32 -4.95 -20.75
C THR A 187 2.94 -6.35 -20.74
N GLY A 188 3.26 -6.88 -21.91
CA GLY A 188 3.96 -8.16 -22.04
C GLY A 188 3.21 -9.36 -21.43
N PRO A 189 3.92 -10.24 -20.70
CA PRO A 189 3.34 -11.45 -20.08
C PRO A 189 2.33 -11.16 -18.97
N GLU A 190 2.45 -10.03 -18.27
CA GLU A 190 1.54 -9.63 -17.21
C GLU A 190 0.14 -9.29 -17.76
N ARG A 191 0.09 -8.82 -19.00
CA ARG A 191 -1.16 -8.42 -19.65
C ARG A 191 -1.97 -9.65 -20.04
N ILE A 192 -3.16 -9.80 -19.45
CA ILE A 192 -4.06 -10.92 -19.76
C ILE A 192 -4.60 -10.76 -21.19
N LYS A 193 -4.44 -11.81 -21.98
CA LYS A 193 -4.94 -11.89 -23.37
C LYS A 193 -5.77 -13.14 -23.55
N LEU A 194 -6.86 -13.01 -24.29
CA LEU A 194 -7.67 -14.11 -24.77
C LEU A 194 -7.67 -14.08 -26.31
N ASN A 195 -7.27 -15.15 -26.94
CA ASN A 195 -7.16 -15.23 -28.41
C ASN A 195 -6.32 -14.06 -29.03
N GLY A 196 -5.23 -13.66 -28.33
CA GLY A 196 -4.34 -12.59 -28.77
C GLY A 196 -4.86 -11.15 -28.52
N LYS A 197 -6.11 -10.98 -28.10
CA LYS A 197 -6.70 -9.68 -27.75
C LYS A 197 -6.58 -9.42 -26.25
N LYS A 198 -6.45 -8.15 -25.88
CA LYS A 198 -6.50 -7.72 -24.47
C LYS A 198 -7.88 -8.07 -23.90
N VAL A 199 -7.90 -8.64 -22.70
CA VAL A 199 -9.15 -8.96 -22.01
C VAL A 199 -9.77 -7.70 -21.39
N HIS A 200 -8.96 -6.89 -20.74
CA HIS A 200 -9.40 -5.66 -20.08
C HIS A 200 -8.57 -4.48 -20.58
N SER A 201 -9.23 -3.40 -21.00
CA SER A 201 -8.57 -2.23 -21.60
C SER A 201 -7.63 -1.52 -20.62
N THR A 202 -7.98 -1.47 -19.33
CA THR A 202 -7.31 -0.69 -18.27
C THR A 202 -6.71 -1.54 -17.15
N GLN A 203 -6.32 -2.81 -17.41
CA GLN A 203 -5.69 -3.65 -16.39
C GLN A 203 -4.54 -2.91 -15.69
N LYS A 204 -4.61 -2.78 -14.35
CA LYS A 204 -3.56 -2.15 -13.54
C LYS A 204 -2.38 -3.11 -13.34
N PRO A 205 -1.13 -2.58 -13.29
CA PRO A 205 0.06 -3.42 -13.04
C PRO A 205 0.08 -3.95 -11.61
N GLU A 206 0.52 -5.20 -11.44
CA GLU A 206 0.65 -5.83 -10.13
C GLU A 206 1.58 -5.05 -9.19
N ALA A 207 2.66 -4.46 -9.73
CA ALA A 207 3.59 -3.66 -8.94
C ALA A 207 2.94 -2.45 -8.26
N LEU A 208 1.87 -1.87 -8.85
CA LEU A 208 1.10 -0.79 -8.25
C LEU A 208 0.30 -1.29 -7.05
N LEU A 209 -0.47 -2.37 -7.26
CA LEU A 209 -1.29 -2.99 -6.22
C LEU A 209 -0.44 -3.59 -5.10
N TYR A 210 0.73 -4.13 -5.44
CA TYR A 210 1.70 -4.63 -4.47
C TYR A 210 2.09 -3.54 -3.45
N ARG A 211 2.43 -2.34 -3.94
CA ARG A 211 2.76 -1.20 -3.06
C ARG A 211 1.58 -0.75 -2.21
N VAL A 212 0.40 -0.62 -2.81
CA VAL A 212 -0.83 -0.22 -2.11
C VAL A 212 -1.17 -1.20 -0.98
N ILE A 213 -1.25 -2.50 -1.29
CA ILE A 213 -1.67 -3.52 -0.34
C ILE A 213 -0.61 -3.74 0.74
N LEU A 214 0.67 -3.80 0.36
CA LEU A 214 1.78 -3.94 1.31
C LEU A 214 1.85 -2.75 2.27
N ALA A 215 1.67 -1.52 1.78
CA ALA A 215 1.74 -0.32 2.60
C ALA A 215 0.63 -0.26 3.65
N SER A 216 -0.60 -0.69 3.31
CA SER A 216 -1.81 -0.31 4.03
C SER A 216 -2.59 -1.47 4.64
N SER A 217 -2.01 -2.69 4.67
CA SER A 217 -2.64 -3.87 5.26
C SER A 217 -1.61 -4.82 5.83
N ASN A 218 -2.07 -5.77 6.66
CA ASN A 218 -1.27 -6.84 7.24
C ASN A 218 -1.73 -8.22 6.74
N PRO A 219 -0.92 -9.28 6.83
CA PRO A 219 -1.38 -10.64 6.54
C PRO A 219 -2.65 -10.99 7.31
N GLY A 220 -3.62 -11.58 6.61
CA GLY A 220 -4.93 -11.90 7.15
C GLY A 220 -5.99 -10.81 7.03
N ASP A 221 -5.60 -9.54 6.80
CA ASP A 221 -6.54 -8.43 6.57
C ASP A 221 -7.40 -8.66 5.32
N VAL A 222 -8.57 -8.06 5.30
CA VAL A 222 -9.53 -8.11 4.18
C VAL A 222 -9.35 -6.90 3.29
N VAL A 223 -8.99 -7.15 2.03
CA VAL A 223 -8.86 -6.15 0.96
C VAL A 223 -10.09 -6.23 0.06
N LEU A 224 -10.85 -5.15 -0.01
CA LEU A 224 -12.02 -5.02 -0.88
C LEU A 224 -11.68 -4.20 -2.12
N ASP A 225 -12.14 -4.68 -3.28
CA ASP A 225 -12.12 -3.92 -4.53
C ASP A 225 -13.54 -3.91 -5.13
N PRO A 226 -14.24 -2.75 -5.10
CA PRO A 226 -15.60 -2.63 -5.62
C PRO A 226 -15.67 -2.57 -7.16
N PHE A 227 -14.53 -2.52 -7.85
CA PHE A 227 -14.40 -2.46 -9.32
C PHE A 227 -13.34 -3.45 -9.80
N PHE A 228 -13.60 -4.75 -9.57
CA PHE A 228 -12.57 -5.79 -9.54
C PHE A 228 -11.88 -6.06 -10.87
N GLY A 229 -12.59 -5.87 -12.00
CA GLY A 229 -12.07 -6.07 -13.33
C GLY A 229 -11.41 -7.44 -13.53
N SER A 230 -10.19 -7.45 -14.02
CA SER A 230 -9.41 -8.68 -14.26
C SER A 230 -8.74 -9.27 -13.01
N GLY A 231 -9.09 -8.79 -11.80
CA GLY A 231 -8.67 -9.37 -10.52
C GLY A 231 -7.24 -9.10 -10.09
N THR A 232 -6.64 -8.00 -10.49
CA THR A 232 -5.26 -7.67 -10.09
C THR A 232 -5.16 -7.51 -8.57
N THR A 233 -6.13 -6.84 -7.94
CA THR A 233 -6.19 -6.65 -6.49
C THR A 233 -6.23 -7.98 -5.74
N GLY A 234 -7.12 -8.91 -6.14
CA GLY A 234 -7.23 -10.22 -5.51
C GLY A 234 -5.98 -11.09 -5.71
N ALA A 235 -5.39 -11.03 -6.91
CA ALA A 235 -4.15 -11.75 -7.19
C ALA A 235 -3.00 -11.28 -6.29
N VAL A 236 -2.84 -9.98 -6.10
CA VAL A 236 -1.80 -9.41 -5.24
C VAL A 236 -2.11 -9.63 -3.75
N ALA A 237 -3.37 -9.47 -3.34
CA ALA A 237 -3.80 -9.77 -1.96
C ALA A 237 -3.44 -11.20 -1.56
N LYS A 238 -3.79 -12.19 -2.41
CA LYS A 238 -3.44 -13.60 -2.19
C LYS A 238 -1.91 -13.83 -2.12
N LYS A 239 -1.12 -13.22 -3.02
CA LYS A 239 0.35 -13.28 -2.98
C LYS A 239 0.92 -12.76 -1.67
N LEU A 240 0.32 -11.72 -1.10
CA LEU A 240 0.72 -11.06 0.13
C LEU A 240 0.06 -11.67 1.39
N LYS A 241 -0.59 -12.84 1.31
CA LYS A 241 -1.31 -13.50 2.40
C LYS A 241 -2.46 -12.66 3.00
N ARG A 242 -3.08 -11.79 2.22
CA ARG A 242 -4.31 -11.05 2.58
C ARG A 242 -5.50 -11.78 2.01
N ASN A 243 -6.65 -11.65 2.69
CA ASN A 243 -7.93 -12.03 2.12
C ASN A 243 -8.40 -10.96 1.13
N TYR A 244 -9.21 -11.33 0.15
CA TYR A 244 -9.77 -10.37 -0.80
C TYR A 244 -11.28 -10.54 -0.92
N ILE A 245 -11.95 -9.47 -1.34
CA ILE A 245 -13.33 -9.49 -1.83
C ILE A 245 -13.34 -8.64 -3.10
N GLY A 246 -13.81 -9.21 -4.21
CA GLY A 246 -13.99 -8.48 -5.46
C GLY A 246 -15.46 -8.31 -5.78
N ILE A 247 -15.86 -7.13 -6.24
CA ILE A 247 -17.20 -6.92 -6.84
C ILE A 247 -17.00 -6.56 -8.30
N GLU A 248 -17.71 -7.25 -9.18
CA GLU A 248 -17.59 -7.06 -10.62
C GLU A 248 -18.96 -7.23 -11.29
N LEU A 249 -19.27 -6.34 -12.22
CA LEU A 249 -20.52 -6.37 -12.94
C LEU A 249 -20.49 -7.39 -14.10
N GLU A 250 -19.36 -7.45 -14.81
CA GLU A 250 -19.20 -8.21 -16.04
C GLU A 250 -18.82 -9.69 -15.80
N PRO A 251 -19.68 -10.66 -16.14
CA PRO A 251 -19.39 -12.08 -15.91
C PRO A 251 -18.10 -12.57 -16.54
N ALA A 252 -17.74 -12.03 -17.70
CA ALA A 252 -16.52 -12.40 -18.41
C ALA A 252 -15.25 -12.02 -17.63
N TYR A 253 -15.26 -10.88 -16.94
CA TYR A 253 -14.13 -10.48 -16.09
C TYR A 253 -14.05 -11.34 -14.84
N ILE A 254 -15.17 -11.74 -14.26
CA ILE A 254 -15.23 -12.63 -13.09
C ILE A 254 -14.56 -13.96 -13.39
N GLU A 255 -14.89 -14.59 -14.50
CA GLU A 255 -14.30 -15.88 -14.89
C GLU A 255 -12.77 -15.77 -15.05
N ILE A 256 -12.31 -14.72 -15.70
CA ILE A 256 -10.90 -14.47 -15.93
C ILE A 256 -10.17 -14.19 -14.62
N ALA A 257 -10.75 -13.38 -13.75
CA ALA A 257 -10.20 -13.07 -12.44
C ALA A 257 -10.08 -14.31 -11.56
N ARG A 258 -11.11 -15.16 -11.52
CA ARG A 258 -11.07 -16.46 -10.81
C ARG A 258 -9.94 -17.34 -11.32
N LYS A 259 -9.90 -17.56 -12.63
CA LYS A 259 -8.84 -18.38 -13.24
C LYS A 259 -7.44 -17.83 -12.93
N ARG A 260 -7.25 -16.51 -13.00
CA ARG A 260 -5.99 -15.86 -12.64
C ARG A 260 -5.60 -16.15 -11.20
N ILE A 261 -6.50 -15.96 -10.26
CA ILE A 261 -6.22 -16.11 -8.82
C ILE A 261 -6.02 -17.58 -8.44
N ASP A 262 -6.78 -18.49 -9.04
CA ASP A 262 -6.68 -19.95 -8.76
C ASP A 262 -5.37 -20.54 -9.28
N THR A 263 -4.85 -20.05 -10.39
CA THR A 263 -3.60 -20.52 -11.00
C THR A 263 -2.33 -19.90 -10.40
N LEU A 264 -2.46 -18.99 -9.43
CA LEU A 264 -1.28 -18.40 -8.79
C LEU A 264 -0.48 -19.45 -8.01
N PRO A 265 0.86 -19.50 -8.21
CA PRO A 265 1.71 -20.35 -7.40
C PRO A 265 1.70 -19.90 -5.93
N MET A 266 1.89 -20.83 -5.01
CA MET A 266 2.09 -20.51 -3.60
C MET A 266 3.36 -19.65 -3.47
N THR A 267 3.21 -18.46 -2.91
CA THR A 267 4.34 -17.54 -2.67
C THR A 267 4.90 -17.79 -1.26
N LEU A 268 6.15 -18.19 -1.18
CA LEU A 268 6.90 -18.25 0.08
C LEU A 268 7.47 -16.85 0.35
N LEU A 269 6.74 -16.04 1.10
CA LEU A 269 7.21 -14.75 1.59
C LEU A 269 7.50 -14.87 3.08
N ASP A 270 8.62 -14.28 3.52
CA ASP A 270 8.91 -14.12 4.93
C ASP A 270 7.90 -13.12 5.54
N GLU A 271 7.35 -13.44 6.70
CA GLU A 271 6.38 -12.56 7.38
C GLU A 271 7.02 -11.22 7.79
N THR A 272 8.30 -11.22 8.08
CA THR A 272 9.07 -10.00 8.42
C THR A 272 9.15 -9.01 7.25
N GLU A 273 9.04 -9.48 6.00
CA GLU A 273 8.99 -8.62 4.81
C GLU A 273 7.59 -8.00 4.59
N LEU A 274 6.55 -8.58 5.19
CA LEU A 274 5.15 -8.24 4.93
C LEU A 274 4.56 -7.23 5.92
N VAL A 275 5.19 -7.04 7.07
CA VAL A 275 4.71 -6.15 8.14
C VAL A 275 5.84 -5.31 8.73
N THR A 276 5.48 -4.13 9.20
CA THR A 276 6.37 -3.32 10.04
C THR A 276 6.05 -3.62 11.50
N PRO A 277 6.98 -4.19 12.27
CA PRO A 277 6.79 -4.32 13.71
C PRO A 277 6.50 -2.95 14.33
N SER A 278 5.43 -2.84 15.11
CA SER A 278 5.08 -1.59 15.76
C SER A 278 6.12 -1.25 16.83
N LYS A 279 6.95 -0.25 16.59
CA LYS A 279 7.92 0.25 17.60
C LYS A 279 7.23 0.74 18.89
N ARG A 280 5.90 0.95 18.88
CA ARG A 280 5.14 1.37 20.07
C ARG A 280 4.71 0.21 20.96
N THR A 281 4.63 -1.01 20.44
CA THR A 281 4.29 -2.22 21.19
C THR A 281 5.50 -2.93 21.74
N VAL A 282 6.68 -2.67 21.20
CA VAL A 282 7.92 -3.28 21.64
C VAL A 282 8.42 -2.58 22.91
N PRO A 283 8.63 -3.29 24.02
CA PRO A 283 9.15 -2.71 25.25
C PRO A 283 10.44 -1.93 25.04
N ARG A 284 10.53 -0.76 25.66
CA ARG A 284 11.71 0.10 25.55
C ARG A 284 12.87 -0.53 26.31
N VAL A 285 13.95 -0.83 25.63
CA VAL A 285 15.20 -1.23 26.22
C VAL A 285 16.16 -0.03 26.14
N SER A 286 16.62 0.45 27.29
CA SER A 286 17.55 1.57 27.37
C SER A 286 19.00 1.13 27.12
N PHE A 287 19.87 2.08 26.74
CA PHE A 287 21.31 1.78 26.61
C PHE A 287 21.92 1.34 27.92
N GLY A 288 21.42 1.85 29.05
CA GLY A 288 21.82 1.43 30.39
C GLY A 288 21.50 -0.05 30.66
N GLN A 289 20.31 -0.53 30.26
CA GLN A 289 19.96 -1.94 30.42
C GLN A 289 20.91 -2.87 29.67
N LEU A 290 21.38 -2.49 28.47
CA LEU A 290 22.36 -3.28 27.73
C LEU A 290 23.72 -3.35 28.49
N ILE A 291 24.10 -2.28 29.21
CA ILE A 291 25.31 -2.25 30.01
C ILE A 291 25.12 -3.09 31.27
N GLU A 292 24.01 -2.92 31.98
CA GLU A 292 23.68 -3.67 33.20
C GLU A 292 23.58 -5.19 32.97
N SER A 293 23.09 -5.58 31.79
CA SER A 293 22.95 -6.97 31.37
C SER A 293 24.16 -7.52 30.60
N HIS A 294 25.27 -6.79 30.57
CA HIS A 294 26.54 -7.20 29.96
C HIS A 294 26.53 -7.46 28.46
N TYR A 295 25.52 -6.95 27.70
CA TYR A 295 25.55 -6.94 26.23
C TYR A 295 26.61 -5.97 25.70
N ILE A 296 26.85 -4.91 26.46
CA ILE A 296 27.92 -3.92 26.22
C ILE A 296 28.62 -3.68 27.57
N THR A 297 29.92 -3.56 27.54
CA THR A 297 30.70 -3.35 28.80
C THR A 297 31.20 -1.91 28.93
N VAL A 298 31.33 -1.43 30.15
CA VAL A 298 31.95 -0.15 30.43
C VAL A 298 33.41 -0.15 29.96
N GLY A 299 33.80 0.90 29.24
CA GLY A 299 35.11 0.99 28.59
C GLY A 299 35.18 0.41 27.19
N GLN A 300 34.16 -0.35 26.74
CA GLN A 300 34.09 -0.87 25.39
C GLN A 300 34.05 0.26 24.38
N LYS A 301 34.66 0.02 23.20
CA LYS A 301 34.63 0.94 22.09
C LYS A 301 33.40 0.67 21.21
N VAL A 302 32.74 1.74 20.81
CA VAL A 302 31.69 1.73 19.78
C VAL A 302 32.14 2.59 18.61
N TYR A 303 31.73 2.21 17.42
CA TYR A 303 32.25 2.74 16.16
C TYR A 303 31.11 3.20 15.27
N SER A 304 31.36 4.18 14.38
CA SER A 304 30.53 4.35 13.20
C SER A 304 30.64 3.12 12.29
N LYS A 305 29.67 2.89 11.41
CA LYS A 305 29.64 1.72 10.49
C LYS A 305 30.92 1.61 9.66
N ASP A 306 31.52 2.73 9.25
CA ASP A 306 32.77 2.82 8.48
C ASP A 306 34.04 2.82 9.40
N ARG A 307 33.87 2.63 10.70
CA ARG A 307 34.91 2.64 11.74
C ARG A 307 35.72 3.94 11.87
N LYS A 308 35.31 5.04 11.23
CA LYS A 308 36.05 6.31 11.29
C LYS A 308 35.83 7.09 12.59
N VAL A 309 34.68 6.94 13.22
CA VAL A 309 34.36 7.58 14.48
C VAL A 309 34.35 6.52 15.57
N VAL A 310 35.05 6.80 16.68
CA VAL A 310 35.18 5.89 17.81
C VAL A 310 34.78 6.62 19.08
N ALA A 311 33.90 6.02 19.88
CA ALA A 311 33.55 6.50 21.22
C ALA A 311 33.68 5.39 22.25
N THR A 312 33.80 5.78 23.54
CA THR A 312 33.95 4.84 24.65
C THR A 312 32.70 4.84 25.53
N VAL A 313 32.22 3.66 25.89
CA VAL A 313 31.04 3.46 26.74
C VAL A 313 31.43 3.82 28.19
N LYS A 314 30.59 4.64 28.85
CA LYS A 314 30.73 5.08 30.23
C LYS A 314 29.73 4.36 31.13
N ALA A 315 30.05 4.26 32.44
CA ALA A 315 29.18 3.62 33.42
C ALA A 315 27.81 4.30 33.62
N ASP A 316 27.72 5.59 33.29
CA ASP A 316 26.49 6.40 33.37
C ASP A 316 25.62 6.32 32.13
N SER A 317 25.80 5.31 31.31
CA SER A 317 25.05 5.10 30.04
C SER A 317 25.30 6.18 28.98
N HIS A 318 26.40 6.92 29.07
CA HIS A 318 26.85 7.86 28.08
C HIS A 318 28.00 7.31 27.23
N LEU A 319 28.28 8.00 26.13
CA LEU A 319 29.48 7.80 25.31
C LEU A 319 30.45 8.95 25.51
N LEU A 320 31.74 8.65 25.59
CA LEU A 320 32.82 9.63 25.52
C LEU A 320 33.44 9.63 24.11
N TRP A 321 33.42 10.77 23.45
CA TRP A 321 34.02 11.03 22.13
C TRP A 321 34.94 12.24 22.21
N GLY A 322 36.24 12.01 22.09
CA GLY A 322 37.23 13.06 22.43
C GLY A 322 37.06 13.52 23.86
N ASN A 323 36.76 14.79 24.07
CA ASN A 323 36.51 15.40 25.37
C ASN A 323 35.00 15.64 25.64
N VAL A 324 34.12 15.09 24.81
CA VAL A 324 32.67 15.30 24.93
C VAL A 324 31.99 14.02 25.42
N THR A 325 31.19 14.17 26.47
CA THR A 325 30.32 13.09 26.96
C THR A 325 28.87 13.41 26.69
N GLY A 326 28.08 12.39 26.31
CA GLY A 326 26.66 12.54 26.05
C GLY A 326 25.98 11.22 25.72
N SER A 327 24.66 11.26 25.57
CA SER A 327 23.89 10.08 25.15
C SER A 327 24.31 9.56 23.79
N ILE A 328 24.02 8.29 23.50
CA ILE A 328 24.28 7.67 22.18
C ILE A 328 23.75 8.53 21.01
N HIS A 329 22.59 9.16 21.19
CA HIS A 329 21.98 10.03 20.18
C HIS A 329 22.74 11.36 20.05
N ARG A 330 23.12 11.98 21.18
CA ARG A 330 23.80 13.27 21.18
C ARG A 330 25.19 13.18 20.54
N ILE A 331 25.95 12.14 20.89
CA ILE A 331 27.28 11.95 20.31
C ILE A 331 27.21 11.59 18.84
N ALA A 332 26.24 10.76 18.42
CA ALA A 332 26.00 10.47 17.00
C ALA A 332 25.63 11.74 16.20
N ALA A 333 24.79 12.59 16.76
CA ALA A 333 24.40 13.86 16.13
C ALA A 333 25.60 14.79 15.94
N LEU A 334 26.43 14.93 16.96
CA LEU A 334 27.67 15.74 16.89
C LEU A 334 28.65 15.18 15.85
N ALA A 335 28.87 13.85 15.85
CA ALA A 335 29.77 13.19 14.90
C ALA A 335 29.30 13.35 13.44
N GLN A 336 28.00 13.52 13.21
CA GLN A 336 27.39 13.73 11.89
C GLN A 336 27.16 15.22 11.55
N ASN A 337 27.55 16.13 12.45
CA ASN A 337 27.26 17.57 12.32
C ASN A 337 25.78 17.86 12.04
N LYS A 338 24.87 17.16 12.79
CA LYS A 338 23.41 17.26 12.66
C LYS A 338 22.77 17.68 13.98
N PRO A 339 21.59 18.33 13.96
CA PRO A 339 20.89 18.72 15.18
C PRO A 339 20.39 17.51 15.99
N ALA A 340 20.06 16.42 15.32
CA ALA A 340 19.66 15.14 15.92
C ALA A 340 20.06 13.96 15.02
N PHE A 341 20.36 12.80 15.62
CA PHE A 341 20.64 11.56 14.91
C PHE A 341 20.26 10.33 15.73
N ASN A 342 19.86 9.23 15.08
CA ASN A 342 19.53 7.99 15.77
C ASN A 342 20.82 7.25 16.17
N GLY A 343 21.18 7.30 17.46
CA GLY A 343 22.38 6.63 17.95
C GLY A 343 22.31 5.11 17.93
N TRP A 344 21.12 4.51 17.97
CA TRP A 344 20.96 3.06 17.91
C TRP A 344 21.42 2.49 16.56
N GLU A 345 21.14 3.16 15.48
CA GLU A 345 21.51 2.77 14.11
C GLU A 345 22.92 3.24 13.73
N TYR A 346 23.44 4.24 14.41
CA TYR A 346 24.74 4.84 14.11
C TYR A 346 25.93 4.08 14.70
N TRP A 347 25.79 3.59 15.95
CA TRP A 347 26.87 2.95 16.66
C TRP A 347 26.88 1.44 16.46
N TYR A 348 28.07 0.91 16.26
CA TYR A 348 28.40 -0.49 16.08
C TYR A 348 29.44 -0.93 17.10
N CYS A 349 29.42 -2.17 17.50
CA CYS A 349 30.47 -2.78 18.32
C CYS A 349 30.68 -4.23 17.92
N ASP A 350 31.79 -4.80 18.35
CA ASP A 350 31.98 -6.22 18.24
C ASP A 350 31.19 -6.88 19.40
N ASP A 351 30.37 -7.90 19.07
CA ASP A 351 29.62 -8.68 20.05
C ASP A 351 30.53 -9.73 20.72
N GLN A 352 29.97 -10.56 21.61
CA GLN A 352 30.73 -11.60 22.33
C GLN A 352 31.28 -12.70 21.37
N GLU A 353 30.73 -12.83 20.19
CA GLU A 353 31.16 -13.78 19.15
C GLU A 353 32.16 -13.16 18.16
N GLY A 354 32.47 -11.86 18.31
CA GLY A 354 33.37 -11.11 17.45
C GLY A 354 32.73 -10.56 16.18
N ASN A 355 31.38 -10.59 16.07
CA ASN A 355 30.66 -10.01 14.95
C ASN A 355 30.51 -8.50 15.14
N PHE A 356 30.74 -7.74 14.07
CA PHE A 356 30.58 -6.30 14.07
C PHE A 356 29.11 -5.93 13.76
N ILE A 357 28.33 -5.62 14.80
CA ILE A 357 26.90 -5.40 14.72
C ILE A 357 26.50 -4.02 15.29
N SER A 358 25.33 -3.52 14.91
CA SER A 358 24.79 -2.29 15.48
C SER A 358 24.36 -2.50 16.93
N ILE A 359 24.43 -1.46 17.76
CA ILE A 359 23.90 -1.53 19.13
C ILE A 359 22.38 -1.74 19.15
N ASP A 360 21.67 -1.43 18.05
CA ASP A 360 20.26 -1.76 17.89
C ASP A 360 20.04 -3.27 17.75
N ALA A 361 20.92 -3.98 17.06
CA ALA A 361 20.88 -5.45 16.98
C ALA A 361 21.10 -6.12 18.34
N LEU A 362 21.98 -5.55 19.20
CA LEU A 362 22.12 -6.02 20.59
C LEU A 362 20.85 -5.78 21.40
N ARG A 363 20.18 -4.65 21.17
CA ARG A 363 18.90 -4.34 21.81
C ARG A 363 17.79 -5.33 21.40
N GLU A 364 17.78 -5.75 20.14
CA GLU A 364 16.86 -6.75 19.63
C GLU A 364 17.14 -8.13 20.26
N ARG A 365 18.42 -8.54 20.29
CA ARG A 365 18.85 -9.78 20.97
C ARG A 365 18.42 -9.79 22.43
N TYR A 366 18.60 -8.68 23.15
CA TYR A 366 18.14 -8.54 24.53
C TYR A 366 16.65 -8.81 24.69
N ARG A 367 15.79 -8.26 23.78
CA ARG A 367 14.35 -8.46 23.83
C ARG A 367 13.97 -9.93 23.64
N ILE A 368 14.55 -10.58 22.64
CA ILE A 368 14.30 -11.99 22.34
C ILE A 368 14.66 -12.86 23.54
N GLU A 369 15.85 -12.68 24.10
CA GLU A 369 16.34 -13.48 25.21
C GLU A 369 15.58 -13.26 26.54
N HIS A 370 14.93 -12.08 26.68
CA HIS A 370 14.13 -11.74 27.87
C HIS A 370 12.61 -11.87 27.63
N ASN A 371 12.18 -12.44 26.51
CA ASN A 371 10.76 -12.59 26.11
C ASN A 371 9.97 -11.28 26.20
N LEU A 372 10.57 -10.18 25.74
CA LEU A 372 9.99 -8.85 25.72
C LEU A 372 9.35 -8.54 24.34
N GLU A 373 8.63 -9.48 23.74
CA GLU A 373 7.90 -9.29 22.47
C GLU A 373 6.52 -8.66 22.67
#